data_12219f7fd4ba3aa72c85ee8410c7a2a5
#
_entry.id   12219f7fd4ba3aa72c85ee8410c7a2a5
#
_cell.length_a   1.000
_cell.length_b   1.000
_cell.length_c   1.000
_cell.angle_alpha   90.00
_cell.angle_beta   90.00
_cell.angle_gamma   90.00
#
_symmetry.space_group_name_H-M   'P 1'
#
loop_
_entity.id
_entity.type
_entity.pdbx_description
1 polymer ?
#
loop_
_entity_poly.entity_id
_entity_poly.type
_entity_poly.pdbx_seq_one_letter_code
_entity_poly.pdbx_strand_id
1 'polypeptide(L)'
;MLGNRSKSALPTAVACAALFAAVGQAAISGDFAGLVDIGAGRKMYLECRGTGAPTVVLVAGLKGSAGDWSIGAPSKPTVFADVAKFTRVCAYDRPGTPVGEKPSRSDPVRQPTTAGDAVADLHALLSTAKAAGPYVLVGHSYGGLVVRLYASTYPDDVSGLVLVDALSEGLQDAETPAQWATQRKLMEGEIRDSLIQYPDLERLDPDRSFDQIRAAPPLRPRPAVVLSADRAVGPQVPSMIAAGVLPADVPPDFGYITDAAQKQAQERLARLVPNAKHVTRTNSGHEIHKEQPLLVIDSIREVVEAVRNGTRELAR
;
A
#
# COMPACT_ATOMS: atom_id res chain seq x y z
N MET A 1 29.89 24.82 -80.77
CA MET A 1 29.44 23.70 -79.93
C MET A 1 29.56 24.12 -78.48
N LEU A 2 28.46 24.56 -77.92
CA LEU A 2 28.43 25.15 -76.58
C LEU A 2 27.83 24.08 -75.60
N GLY A 3 28.65 23.62 -74.69
CA GLY A 3 28.25 22.68 -73.66
C GLY A 3 27.53 23.36 -72.47
N ASN A 4 26.31 23.00 -72.25
CA ASN A 4 25.47 23.52 -71.20
C ASN A 4 25.76 22.73 -69.89
N ARG A 5 26.32 23.41 -68.84
CA ARG A 5 26.49 22.84 -67.51
C ARG A 5 25.27 23.18 -66.65
N SER A 6 24.44 22.20 -66.38
CA SER A 6 23.34 22.30 -65.40
C SER A 6 23.91 22.28 -63.96
N LYS A 7 23.62 23.33 -63.20
CA LYS A 7 23.90 23.40 -61.77
C LYS A 7 22.73 22.76 -61.04
N SER A 8 22.98 21.60 -60.41
CA SER A 8 22.04 20.98 -59.46
C SER A 8 22.15 21.67 -58.09
N ALA A 9 21.04 22.29 -57.66
CA ALA A 9 20.90 22.82 -56.30
C ALA A 9 20.46 21.72 -55.35
N LEU A 10 21.22 21.50 -54.30
CA LEU A 10 20.81 20.63 -53.16
C LEU A 10 19.79 21.39 -52.28
N PRO A 11 18.73 20.76 -51.83
CA PRO A 11 17.83 21.37 -50.86
C PRO A 11 18.44 21.31 -49.44
N THR A 12 18.53 22.46 -48.83
CA THR A 12 18.92 22.60 -47.40
C THR A 12 17.77 22.15 -46.53
N ALA A 13 17.91 20.99 -45.87
CA ALA A 13 16.96 20.54 -44.88
C ALA A 13 17.13 21.35 -43.59
N VAL A 14 16.15 22.16 -43.23
CA VAL A 14 16.05 22.85 -41.94
C VAL A 14 15.53 21.82 -40.92
N ALA A 15 16.39 21.33 -40.06
CA ALA A 15 16.00 20.50 -38.92
C ALA A 15 15.42 21.41 -37.81
N CYS A 16 14.09 21.44 -37.68
CA CYS A 16 13.44 21.98 -36.49
C CYS A 16 13.69 21.04 -35.29
N ALA A 17 14.66 21.39 -34.47
CA ALA A 17 14.83 20.76 -33.15
C ALA A 17 13.72 21.31 -32.22
N ALA A 18 12.69 20.53 -31.99
CA ALA A 18 11.71 20.80 -30.96
C ALA A 18 12.37 20.62 -29.58
N LEU A 19 12.70 21.70 -28.91
CA LEU A 19 13.10 21.72 -27.50
C LEU A 19 11.84 21.39 -26.67
N PHE A 20 11.70 20.14 -26.28
CA PHE A 20 10.80 19.76 -25.18
C PHE A 20 11.42 20.28 -23.88
N ALA A 21 10.99 21.45 -23.42
CA ALA A 21 11.26 21.90 -22.08
C ALA A 21 10.57 20.90 -21.11
N ALA A 22 11.35 20.05 -20.48
CA ALA A 22 10.88 19.26 -19.35
C ALA A 22 10.52 20.25 -18.23
N VAL A 23 9.23 20.54 -18.06
CA VAL A 23 8.73 21.31 -16.92
C VAL A 23 8.98 20.43 -15.70
N GLY A 24 10.10 20.63 -15.05
CA GLY A 24 10.45 19.93 -13.82
C GLY A 24 9.41 20.27 -12.73
N GLN A 25 8.62 19.29 -12.33
CA GLN A 25 7.66 19.46 -11.25
C GLN A 25 8.42 19.83 -9.97
N ALA A 26 7.99 20.92 -9.30
CA ALA A 26 8.59 21.34 -8.03
C ALA A 26 8.36 20.27 -6.95
N ALA A 27 9.32 20.13 -6.04
CA ALA A 27 9.15 19.22 -4.91
C ALA A 27 7.95 19.65 -4.04
N ILE A 28 7.12 18.69 -3.64
CA ILE A 28 5.98 18.93 -2.76
C ILE A 28 6.53 19.09 -1.32
N SER A 29 6.78 20.33 -0.89
CA SER A 29 7.39 20.64 0.40
C SER A 29 6.40 21.05 1.52
N GLY A 30 5.21 21.50 1.16
CA GLY A 30 4.14 21.88 2.10
C GLY A 30 2.99 20.89 2.12
N ASP A 31 1.90 21.24 2.79
CA ASP A 31 0.66 20.48 2.69
C ASP A 31 0.19 20.42 1.25
N PHE A 32 -0.21 19.24 0.83
CA PHE A 32 -0.61 18.96 -0.56
C PHE A 32 -1.79 17.98 -0.56
N ALA A 33 -2.73 18.21 -1.46
CA ALA A 33 -3.78 17.25 -1.78
C ALA A 33 -4.17 17.42 -3.25
N GLY A 34 -3.92 16.41 -4.09
CA GLY A 34 -4.19 16.53 -5.52
C GLY A 34 -3.64 15.38 -6.34
N LEU A 35 -3.77 15.52 -7.65
CA LEU A 35 -3.26 14.54 -8.62
C LEU A 35 -1.81 14.84 -8.99
N VAL A 36 -0.99 13.80 -8.96
CA VAL A 36 0.40 13.81 -9.41
C VAL A 36 0.49 13.01 -10.70
N ASP A 37 1.10 13.57 -11.73
CA ASP A 37 1.37 12.86 -12.99
C ASP A 37 2.53 11.89 -12.77
N ILE A 38 2.25 10.59 -12.87
CA ILE A 38 3.24 9.53 -12.67
C ILE A 38 3.89 9.05 -13.99
N GLY A 39 3.62 9.74 -15.09
CA GLY A 39 4.06 9.36 -16.43
C GLY A 39 3.07 8.46 -17.17
N ALA A 40 3.41 8.18 -18.43
CA ALA A 40 2.55 7.37 -19.32
C ALA A 40 1.10 7.86 -19.43
N GLY A 41 0.84 9.16 -19.21
CA GLY A 41 -0.49 9.76 -19.25
C GLY A 41 -1.37 9.42 -18.04
N ARG A 42 -0.80 8.91 -16.96
CA ARG A 42 -1.54 8.52 -15.74
C ARG A 42 -1.28 9.48 -14.58
N LYS A 43 -2.32 9.74 -13.80
CA LYS A 43 -2.24 10.55 -12.58
C LYS A 43 -2.74 9.75 -11.39
N MET A 44 -2.09 9.95 -10.24
CA MET A 44 -2.50 9.36 -8.97
C MET A 44 -2.74 10.44 -7.92
N TYR A 45 -3.74 10.21 -7.09
CA TYR A 45 -4.04 11.09 -5.97
C TYR A 45 -3.03 10.85 -4.83
N LEU A 46 -2.48 11.95 -4.35
CA LEU A 46 -1.59 12.01 -3.19
C LEU A 46 -2.07 13.12 -2.26
N GLU A 47 -2.06 12.86 -0.97
CA GLU A 47 -2.15 13.92 0.05
C GLU A 47 -1.01 13.78 1.03
N CYS A 48 -0.43 14.92 1.40
CA CYS A 48 0.66 15.01 2.37
C CYS A 48 0.40 16.15 3.34
N ARG A 49 0.72 15.96 4.62
CA ARG A 49 0.63 17.00 5.66
C ARG A 49 1.83 16.94 6.60
N GLY A 50 1.99 18.02 7.34
CA GLY A 50 3.06 18.13 8.33
C GLY A 50 4.44 18.37 7.71
N THR A 51 5.44 18.46 8.55
CA THR A 51 6.83 18.79 8.19
C THR A 51 7.81 17.91 8.93
N GLY A 52 9.06 17.86 8.47
CA GLY A 52 10.13 17.07 9.10
C GLY A 52 10.39 15.75 8.40
N ALA A 53 11.35 15.01 8.94
CA ALA A 53 11.83 13.74 8.43
C ALA A 53 11.87 12.70 9.55
N PRO A 54 11.82 11.40 9.21
CA PRO A 54 11.54 10.84 7.89
C PRO A 54 10.09 11.10 7.45
N THR A 55 9.84 11.08 6.14
CA THR A 55 8.46 11.07 5.63
C THR A 55 7.82 9.73 5.90
N VAL A 56 6.63 9.73 6.51
CA VAL A 56 5.78 8.55 6.69
C VAL A 56 4.88 8.41 5.48
N VAL A 57 4.80 7.22 4.89
CA VAL A 57 3.90 6.90 3.78
C VAL A 57 2.91 5.83 4.22
N LEU A 58 1.63 6.18 4.23
CA LEU A 58 0.53 5.31 4.64
C LEU A 58 -0.08 4.61 3.43
N VAL A 59 -0.10 3.28 3.46
CA VAL A 59 -0.61 2.41 2.38
C VAL A 59 -1.80 1.61 2.89
N ALA A 60 -2.99 1.96 2.40
CA ALA A 60 -4.25 1.36 2.85
C ALA A 60 -4.42 -0.11 2.41
N GLY A 61 -5.35 -0.80 3.02
CA GLY A 61 -5.77 -2.16 2.65
C GLY A 61 -6.41 -2.23 1.26
N LEU A 62 -6.78 -3.41 0.81
CA LEU A 62 -7.47 -3.61 -0.47
C LEU A 62 -8.75 -2.77 -0.50
N LYS A 63 -8.99 -2.07 -1.61
CA LYS A 63 -10.08 -1.09 -1.81
C LYS A 63 -10.05 0.12 -0.86
N GLY A 64 -9.05 0.22 0.01
CA GLY A 64 -8.86 1.35 0.91
C GLY A 64 -8.20 2.53 0.22
N SER A 65 -8.71 3.73 0.48
CA SER A 65 -8.18 5.00 -0.03
C SER A 65 -7.27 5.70 1.00
N ALA A 66 -6.65 6.81 0.62
CA ALA A 66 -5.93 7.68 1.55
C ALA A 66 -6.81 8.08 2.76
N GLY A 67 -8.11 8.25 2.53
CA GLY A 67 -9.08 8.62 3.56
C GLY A 67 -9.24 7.60 4.69
N ASP A 68 -8.91 6.33 4.48
CA ASP A 68 -9.03 5.27 5.51
C ASP A 68 -8.20 5.57 6.76
N TRP A 69 -7.09 6.26 6.61
CA TRP A 69 -6.22 6.67 7.71
C TRP A 69 -6.74 7.88 8.50
N SER A 70 -7.83 8.48 8.02
CA SER A 70 -8.53 9.62 8.64
C SER A 70 -9.89 9.23 9.22
N ILE A 71 -10.29 7.94 9.14
CA ILE A 71 -11.53 7.44 9.72
C ILE A 71 -11.38 7.33 11.24
N GLY A 72 -12.33 7.89 11.96
CA GLY A 72 -12.41 7.84 13.41
C GLY A 72 -13.71 8.45 13.93
N ALA A 73 -14.04 8.21 15.20
CA ALA A 73 -15.15 8.87 15.84
C ALA A 73 -14.87 10.38 16.00
N PRO A 74 -15.90 11.23 16.02
CA PRO A 74 -15.74 12.67 16.25
C PRO A 74 -14.84 12.93 17.48
N SER A 75 -13.91 13.86 17.35
CA SER A 75 -12.94 14.26 18.39
C SER A 75 -11.97 13.16 18.86
N LYS A 76 -11.92 12.03 18.19
CA LYS A 76 -10.88 11.03 18.46
C LYS A 76 -9.68 11.19 17.51
N PRO A 77 -8.47 10.80 17.94
CA PRO A 77 -7.29 10.85 17.08
C PRO A 77 -7.49 9.97 15.85
N THR A 78 -6.90 10.40 14.74
CA THR A 78 -6.81 9.60 13.50
C THR A 78 -5.36 9.50 13.09
N VAL A 79 -4.97 8.39 12.45
CA VAL A 79 -3.57 8.14 12.15
C VAL A 79 -2.97 9.26 11.30
N PHE A 80 -3.62 9.65 10.21
CA PHE A 80 -3.10 10.67 9.31
C PHE A 80 -2.90 12.02 10.00
N ALA A 81 -3.92 12.53 10.70
CA ALA A 81 -3.88 13.84 11.32
C ALA A 81 -2.89 13.91 12.50
N ASP A 82 -2.79 12.84 13.28
CA ASP A 82 -1.92 12.83 14.46
C ASP A 82 -0.46 12.56 14.11
N VAL A 83 -0.17 11.76 13.10
CA VAL A 83 1.20 11.59 12.57
C VAL A 83 1.71 12.91 11.99
N ALA A 84 0.87 13.69 11.31
CA ALA A 84 1.22 15.00 10.77
C ALA A 84 1.72 16.00 11.84
N LYS A 85 1.39 15.79 13.13
CA LYS A 85 1.83 16.67 14.23
C LYS A 85 3.31 16.52 14.58
N PHE A 86 3.96 15.41 14.22
CA PHE A 86 5.35 15.15 14.62
C PHE A 86 6.30 14.81 13.47
N THR A 87 5.77 14.52 12.27
CA THR A 87 6.57 14.31 11.06
C THR A 87 5.74 14.58 9.82
N ARG A 88 6.38 14.63 8.64
CA ARG A 88 5.64 14.65 7.38
C ARG A 88 5.00 13.30 7.13
N VAL A 89 3.71 13.30 6.77
CA VAL A 89 2.96 12.09 6.42
C VAL A 89 2.27 12.26 5.08
N CYS A 90 2.30 11.20 4.28
CA CYS A 90 1.61 11.13 2.99
C CYS A 90 0.72 9.88 2.94
N ALA A 91 -0.42 9.99 2.26
CA ALA A 91 -1.30 8.88 1.92
C ALA A 91 -1.77 9.06 0.47
N TYR A 92 -2.13 7.97 -0.20
CA TYR A 92 -2.47 8.01 -1.62
C TYR A 92 -3.58 7.01 -1.96
N ASP A 93 -4.22 7.22 -3.10
CA ASP A 93 -5.18 6.26 -3.64
C ASP A 93 -4.51 5.40 -4.70
N ARG A 94 -4.62 4.09 -4.56
CA ARG A 94 -4.32 3.18 -5.65
C ARG A 94 -5.43 3.25 -6.71
N PRO A 95 -5.13 2.93 -8.00
CA PRO A 95 -6.16 2.80 -9.02
C PRO A 95 -7.29 1.86 -8.60
N GLY A 96 -8.53 2.29 -8.79
CA GLY A 96 -9.71 1.48 -8.47
C GLY A 96 -10.15 1.51 -7.01
N THR A 97 -9.55 2.34 -6.14
CA THR A 97 -10.01 2.48 -4.75
C THR A 97 -11.10 3.53 -4.64
N PRO A 98 -12.37 3.15 -4.41
CA PRO A 98 -13.47 4.13 -4.36
C PRO A 98 -13.37 5.04 -3.13
N VAL A 99 -13.88 6.25 -3.26
CA VAL A 99 -13.96 7.25 -2.18
C VAL A 99 -15.43 7.55 -1.89
N GLY A 100 -15.99 6.86 -0.89
CA GLY A 100 -17.43 6.83 -0.68
C GLY A 100 -18.15 6.22 -1.89
N GLU A 101 -19.15 6.92 -2.42
CA GLU A 101 -19.90 6.51 -3.62
C GLU A 101 -19.25 6.99 -4.95
N LYS A 102 -18.06 7.58 -4.87
CA LYS A 102 -17.36 8.11 -6.05
C LYS A 102 -16.33 7.12 -6.56
N PRO A 103 -16.03 7.11 -7.88
CA PRO A 103 -14.92 6.37 -8.42
C PRO A 103 -13.59 6.86 -7.82
N SER A 104 -12.53 6.05 -7.98
CA SER A 104 -11.18 6.41 -7.54
C SER A 104 -10.75 7.79 -8.03
N ARG A 105 -10.01 8.52 -7.18
CA ARG A 105 -9.37 9.77 -7.59
C ARG A 105 -8.17 9.55 -8.51
N SER A 106 -7.54 8.37 -8.45
CA SER A 106 -6.45 7.98 -9.33
C SER A 106 -6.97 7.41 -10.64
N ASP A 107 -6.22 7.61 -11.73
CA ASP A 107 -6.58 7.09 -13.05
C ASP A 107 -6.68 5.56 -13.03
N PRO A 108 -7.66 4.97 -13.74
CA PRO A 108 -7.88 3.55 -13.71
C PRO A 108 -6.75 2.77 -14.42
N VAL A 109 -6.57 1.52 -14.03
CA VAL A 109 -5.73 0.53 -14.70
C VAL A 109 -6.51 -0.76 -14.89
N ARG A 110 -6.02 -1.61 -15.81
CA ARG A 110 -6.61 -2.93 -16.00
C ARG A 110 -6.49 -3.75 -14.71
N GLN A 111 -7.59 -4.35 -14.31
CA GLN A 111 -7.70 -5.20 -13.13
C GLN A 111 -7.78 -6.70 -13.50
N PRO A 112 -7.32 -7.62 -12.64
CA PRO A 112 -6.66 -7.40 -11.36
C PRO A 112 -5.22 -6.91 -11.50
N THR A 113 -4.71 -6.23 -10.45
CA THR A 113 -3.30 -5.84 -10.31
C THR A 113 -2.56 -6.76 -9.35
N THR A 114 -1.24 -6.69 -9.35
CA THR A 114 -0.36 -7.40 -8.42
C THR A 114 0.28 -6.43 -7.42
N ALA A 115 0.91 -6.97 -6.38
CA ALA A 115 1.71 -6.16 -5.45
C ALA A 115 2.87 -5.45 -6.18
N GLY A 116 3.46 -6.07 -7.20
CA GLY A 116 4.50 -5.46 -8.03
C GLY A 116 4.00 -4.24 -8.81
N ASP A 117 2.79 -4.29 -9.36
CA ASP A 117 2.17 -3.13 -10.03
C ASP A 117 1.95 -1.99 -9.04
N ALA A 118 1.44 -2.29 -7.84
CA ALA A 118 1.24 -1.29 -6.79
C ALA A 118 2.56 -0.68 -6.29
N VAL A 119 3.63 -1.47 -6.22
CA VAL A 119 4.99 -1.00 -5.87
C VAL A 119 5.55 -0.07 -6.95
N ALA A 120 5.40 -0.43 -8.22
CA ALA A 120 5.86 0.40 -9.34
C ALA A 120 5.12 1.75 -9.36
N ASP A 121 3.81 1.74 -9.17
CA ASP A 121 2.98 2.95 -9.10
C ASP A 121 3.36 3.83 -7.90
N LEU A 122 3.56 3.25 -6.72
CA LEU A 122 3.98 3.99 -5.52
C LEU A 122 5.37 4.62 -5.71
N HIS A 123 6.31 3.87 -6.28
CA HIS A 123 7.66 4.39 -6.53
C HIS A 123 7.63 5.56 -7.54
N ALA A 124 6.89 5.43 -8.64
CA ALA A 124 6.70 6.50 -9.61
C ALA A 124 6.05 7.74 -8.96
N LEU A 125 5.02 7.54 -8.12
CA LEU A 125 4.31 8.60 -7.41
C LEU A 125 5.25 9.39 -6.48
N LEU A 126 5.98 8.69 -5.60
CA LEU A 126 6.89 9.32 -4.64
C LEU A 126 8.07 10.03 -5.34
N SER A 127 8.62 9.41 -6.38
CA SER A 127 9.71 9.98 -7.18
C SER A 127 9.27 11.23 -7.92
N THR A 128 8.11 11.22 -8.56
CA THR A 128 7.60 12.37 -9.32
C THR A 128 7.17 13.50 -8.39
N ALA A 129 6.53 13.17 -7.27
CA ALA A 129 6.17 14.13 -6.23
C ALA A 129 7.42 14.73 -5.54
N LYS A 130 8.60 14.15 -5.77
CA LYS A 130 9.85 14.50 -5.06
C LYS A 130 9.66 14.50 -3.55
N ALA A 131 8.87 13.55 -3.06
CA ALA A 131 8.71 13.34 -1.63
C ALA A 131 10.08 12.95 -1.04
N ALA A 132 10.48 13.63 0.03
CA ALA A 132 11.79 13.39 0.61
C ALA A 132 11.86 12.01 1.30
N GLY A 133 12.70 11.12 0.80
CA GLY A 133 13.08 9.87 1.46
C GLY A 133 14.34 10.03 2.32
N PRO A 134 14.82 8.93 2.97
CA PRO A 134 14.17 7.62 3.02
C PRO A 134 12.89 7.61 3.87
N TYR A 135 11.96 6.71 3.51
CA TYR A 135 10.60 6.68 4.08
C TYR A 135 10.48 5.75 5.30
N VAL A 136 9.56 6.07 6.20
CA VAL A 136 8.91 5.07 7.07
C VAL A 136 7.63 4.64 6.38
N LEU A 137 7.56 3.38 5.95
CA LEU A 137 6.38 2.84 5.28
C LEU A 137 5.45 2.17 6.29
N VAL A 138 4.17 2.50 6.21
CA VAL A 138 3.11 1.95 7.06
C VAL A 138 2.08 1.28 6.17
N GLY A 139 1.83 0.00 6.35
CA GLY A 139 0.90 -0.74 5.49
C GLY A 139 -0.13 -1.53 6.28
N HIS A 140 -1.41 -1.33 5.99
CA HIS A 140 -2.51 -2.12 6.51
C HIS A 140 -2.91 -3.21 5.52
N SER A 141 -3.15 -4.44 6.00
CA SER A 141 -3.69 -5.53 5.17
C SER A 141 -2.89 -5.72 3.87
N TYR A 142 -3.52 -5.62 2.70
CA TYR A 142 -2.85 -5.62 1.39
C TYR A 142 -1.75 -4.56 1.28
N GLY A 143 -1.96 -3.36 1.86
CA GLY A 143 -0.92 -2.33 1.92
C GLY A 143 0.34 -2.81 2.63
N GLY A 144 0.22 -3.72 3.60
CA GLY A 144 1.37 -4.35 4.27
C GLY A 144 2.21 -5.22 3.32
N LEU A 145 1.56 -5.96 2.40
CA LEU A 145 2.24 -6.70 1.34
C LEU A 145 2.98 -5.76 0.39
N VAL A 146 2.33 -4.65 -0.01
CA VAL A 146 2.92 -3.64 -0.90
C VAL A 146 4.16 -3.00 -0.27
N VAL A 147 4.09 -2.53 0.98
CA VAL A 147 5.25 -1.86 1.63
C VAL A 147 6.40 -2.82 1.88
N ARG A 148 6.10 -4.10 2.13
CA ARG A 148 7.11 -5.15 2.26
C ARG A 148 7.85 -5.38 0.95
N LEU A 149 7.12 -5.54 -0.16
CA LEU A 149 7.70 -5.72 -1.49
C LEU A 149 8.47 -4.46 -1.92
N TYR A 150 7.95 -3.26 -1.62
CA TYR A 150 8.64 -2.00 -1.86
C TYR A 150 9.99 -1.96 -1.13
N ALA A 151 10.01 -2.30 0.16
CA ALA A 151 11.22 -2.29 0.97
C ALA A 151 12.27 -3.33 0.54
N SER A 152 11.85 -4.40 -0.12
CA SER A 152 12.74 -5.39 -0.75
C SER A 152 13.27 -4.92 -2.10
N THR A 153 12.42 -4.24 -2.89
CA THR A 153 12.77 -3.77 -4.25
C THR A 153 13.60 -2.49 -4.22
N TYR A 154 13.27 -1.55 -3.33
CA TYR A 154 13.94 -0.25 -3.16
C TYR A 154 14.45 -0.09 -1.73
N PRO A 155 15.43 -0.91 -1.30
CA PRO A 155 15.83 -0.97 0.10
C PRO A 155 16.50 0.30 0.62
N ASP A 156 17.06 1.14 -0.24
CA ASP A 156 17.71 2.41 0.14
C ASP A 156 16.68 3.53 0.35
N ASP A 157 15.49 3.39 -0.20
CA ASP A 157 14.40 4.36 -0.03
C ASP A 157 13.64 4.18 1.29
N VAL A 158 13.91 3.12 2.07
CA VAL A 158 13.11 2.76 3.25
C VAL A 158 13.97 2.69 4.50
N SER A 159 13.65 3.52 5.48
CA SER A 159 14.31 3.59 6.77
C SER A 159 13.60 2.86 7.91
N GLY A 160 12.29 2.60 7.80
CA GLY A 160 11.51 1.92 8.82
C GLY A 160 10.20 1.32 8.28
N LEU A 161 9.61 0.38 9.03
CA LEU A 161 8.36 -0.31 8.66
C LEU A 161 7.39 -0.38 9.84
N VAL A 162 6.10 -0.17 9.55
CA VAL A 162 4.99 -0.53 10.46
C VAL A 162 3.98 -1.35 9.67
N LEU A 163 3.78 -2.59 10.08
CA LEU A 163 2.89 -3.54 9.44
C LEU A 163 1.64 -3.71 10.32
N VAL A 164 0.48 -3.30 9.81
CA VAL A 164 -0.78 -3.26 10.55
C VAL A 164 -1.68 -4.38 10.04
N ASP A 165 -1.75 -5.46 10.77
CA ASP A 165 -2.43 -6.72 10.41
C ASP A 165 -2.23 -7.08 8.93
N ALA A 166 -0.97 -7.05 8.52
CA ALA A 166 -0.56 -7.07 7.13
C ALA A 166 -0.82 -8.44 6.47
N LEU A 167 -1.31 -8.42 5.23
CA LEU A 167 -1.41 -9.60 4.39
C LEU A 167 -0.01 -10.11 4.06
N SER A 168 0.16 -11.43 4.14
CA SER A 168 1.40 -12.08 3.74
C SER A 168 1.16 -13.44 3.10
N GLU A 169 2.14 -13.92 2.33
CA GLU A 169 2.15 -15.27 1.76
C GLU A 169 2.06 -16.38 2.82
N GLY A 170 2.41 -16.04 4.07
CA GLY A 170 2.26 -16.93 5.20
C GLY A 170 0.82 -17.40 5.44
N LEU A 171 -0.18 -16.60 5.04
CA LEU A 171 -1.59 -17.00 5.10
C LEU A 171 -1.85 -18.18 4.15
N GLN A 172 -1.44 -18.07 2.89
CA GLN A 172 -1.56 -19.15 1.92
C GLN A 172 -0.76 -20.40 2.34
N ASP A 173 0.46 -20.20 2.87
CA ASP A 173 1.31 -21.31 3.31
C ASP A 173 0.75 -22.06 4.53
N ALA A 174 -0.09 -21.41 5.33
CA ALA A 174 -0.74 -22.01 6.51
C ALA A 174 -2.07 -22.72 6.18
N GLU A 175 -2.58 -22.57 4.97
CA GLU A 175 -3.84 -23.15 4.51
C GLU A 175 -3.60 -24.31 3.54
N THR A 176 -4.48 -25.28 3.53
CA THR A 176 -4.53 -26.27 2.45
C THR A 176 -4.98 -25.63 1.15
N PRO A 177 -4.72 -26.24 -0.05
CA PRO A 177 -5.20 -25.71 -1.31
C PRO A 177 -6.72 -25.48 -1.37
N ALA A 178 -7.52 -26.32 -0.71
CA ALA A 178 -8.97 -26.16 -0.64
C ALA A 178 -9.38 -24.98 0.25
N GLN A 179 -8.73 -24.80 1.37
CA GLN A 179 -8.93 -23.66 2.28
C GLN A 179 -8.54 -22.35 1.59
N TRP A 180 -7.39 -22.33 0.93
CA TRP A 180 -6.95 -21.16 0.16
C TRP A 180 -7.93 -20.83 -0.99
N ALA A 181 -8.49 -21.83 -1.68
CA ALA A 181 -9.50 -21.58 -2.69
C ALA A 181 -10.77 -20.92 -2.11
N THR A 182 -11.19 -21.32 -0.90
CA THR A 182 -12.29 -20.67 -0.16
C THR A 182 -11.92 -19.25 0.23
N GLN A 183 -10.71 -19.03 0.77
CA GLN A 183 -10.22 -17.70 1.14
C GLN A 183 -10.21 -16.74 -0.05
N ARG A 184 -9.70 -17.18 -1.20
CA ARG A 184 -9.74 -16.38 -2.44
C ARG A 184 -11.15 -16.06 -2.88
N LYS A 185 -12.06 -17.05 -2.85
CA LYS A 185 -13.47 -16.83 -3.18
C LYS A 185 -14.11 -15.76 -2.30
N LEU A 186 -13.79 -15.73 -1.02
CA LEU A 186 -14.26 -14.68 -0.11
C LEU A 186 -13.65 -13.32 -0.42
N MET A 187 -12.37 -13.25 -0.70
CA MET A 187 -11.71 -12.01 -1.12
C MET A 187 -12.29 -11.43 -2.43
N GLU A 188 -12.74 -12.32 -3.35
CA GLU A 188 -13.36 -11.95 -4.63
C GLU A 188 -14.88 -11.70 -4.50
N GLY A 189 -15.55 -12.37 -3.56
CA GLY A 189 -17.01 -12.37 -3.41
C GLY A 189 -17.59 -11.00 -3.09
N GLU A 190 -16.95 -10.28 -2.18
CA GLU A 190 -17.33 -8.91 -1.83
C GLU A 190 -17.17 -7.92 -3.00
N ILE A 191 -16.39 -8.30 -4.02
CA ILE A 191 -16.09 -7.46 -5.17
C ILE A 191 -17.17 -7.60 -6.25
N ARG A 192 -17.77 -8.79 -6.38
CA ARG A 192 -18.64 -9.13 -7.51
C ARG A 192 -19.82 -8.17 -7.66
N ASP A 193 -20.49 -7.84 -6.56
CA ASP A 193 -21.65 -6.94 -6.57
C ASP A 193 -21.22 -5.49 -6.79
N SER A 194 -20.06 -5.12 -6.28
CA SER A 194 -19.50 -3.78 -6.46
C SER A 194 -19.00 -3.52 -7.88
N LEU A 195 -18.64 -4.56 -8.67
CA LEU A 195 -18.17 -4.42 -10.05
C LEU A 195 -19.26 -3.92 -11.01
N ILE A 196 -20.54 -4.09 -10.68
CA ILE A 196 -21.66 -3.54 -11.47
C ILE A 196 -21.61 -2.02 -11.41
N GLN A 197 -21.34 -1.46 -10.23
CA GLN A 197 -21.29 -0.02 -10.00
C GLN A 197 -19.92 0.58 -10.34
N TYR A 198 -18.85 -0.18 -10.08
CA TYR A 198 -17.46 0.25 -10.26
C TYR A 198 -16.67 -0.82 -11.04
N PRO A 199 -16.76 -0.84 -12.38
CA PRO A 199 -16.11 -1.89 -13.20
C PRO A 199 -14.59 -1.93 -13.06
N ASP A 200 -13.98 -0.78 -12.73
CA ASP A 200 -12.53 -0.64 -12.52
C ASP A 200 -12.13 -0.79 -11.04
N LEU A 201 -13.04 -1.31 -10.19
CA LEU A 201 -12.75 -1.53 -8.77
C LEU A 201 -11.47 -2.35 -8.59
N GLU A 202 -10.64 -1.92 -7.63
CA GLU A 202 -9.38 -2.59 -7.30
C GLU A 202 -9.59 -4.07 -7.00
N ARG A 203 -8.86 -4.90 -7.71
CA ARG A 203 -8.78 -6.36 -7.50
C ARG A 203 -7.33 -6.79 -7.40
N LEU A 204 -7.06 -7.66 -6.47
CA LEU A 204 -5.75 -8.26 -6.28
C LEU A 204 -5.66 -9.61 -6.97
N ASP A 205 -4.54 -9.88 -7.65
CA ASP A 205 -4.09 -11.23 -7.96
C ASP A 205 -3.19 -11.71 -6.81
N PRO A 206 -3.72 -12.43 -5.80
CA PRO A 206 -2.96 -12.76 -4.62
C PRO A 206 -1.87 -13.80 -4.90
N ASP A 207 -2.11 -14.77 -5.77
CA ASP A 207 -1.15 -15.84 -6.06
C ASP A 207 0.10 -15.25 -6.71
N ARG A 208 -0.06 -14.44 -7.77
CA ARG A 208 1.08 -13.76 -8.40
C ARG A 208 1.78 -12.78 -7.46
N SER A 209 1.04 -12.09 -6.61
CA SER A 209 1.62 -11.16 -5.63
C SER A 209 2.45 -11.90 -4.59
N PHE A 210 2.00 -13.07 -4.14
CA PHE A 210 2.77 -13.91 -3.22
C PHE A 210 4.02 -14.50 -3.88
N ASP A 211 3.93 -14.88 -5.16
CA ASP A 211 5.11 -15.32 -5.90
C ASP A 211 6.15 -14.20 -6.05
N GLN A 212 5.70 -12.97 -6.29
CA GLN A 212 6.60 -11.80 -6.33
C GLN A 212 7.30 -11.58 -4.98
N ILE A 213 6.58 -11.71 -3.87
CA ILE A 213 7.15 -11.57 -2.52
C ILE A 213 8.15 -12.70 -2.19
N ARG A 214 7.85 -13.94 -2.58
CA ARG A 214 8.76 -15.09 -2.39
C ARG A 214 10.05 -14.95 -3.20
N ALA A 215 9.96 -14.35 -4.39
CA ALA A 215 11.10 -14.09 -5.26
C ALA A 215 11.90 -12.84 -4.87
N ALA A 216 11.36 -11.97 -4.03
CA ALA A 216 11.99 -10.71 -3.65
C ALA A 216 13.21 -10.92 -2.72
N PRO A 217 14.23 -10.04 -2.79
CA PRO A 217 15.34 -10.07 -1.85
C PRO A 217 14.88 -9.98 -0.39
N PRO A 218 15.63 -10.56 0.56
CA PRO A 218 15.33 -10.42 1.98
C PRO A 218 15.30 -8.97 2.43
N LEU A 219 14.42 -8.67 3.40
CA LEU A 219 14.37 -7.35 4.02
C LEU A 219 15.67 -7.05 4.77
N ARG A 220 16.20 -5.85 4.57
CA ARG A 220 17.35 -5.37 5.34
C ARG A 220 16.92 -5.01 6.78
N PRO A 221 17.81 -5.20 7.79
CA PRO A 221 17.55 -4.78 9.17
C PRO A 221 17.21 -3.28 9.25
N ARG A 222 16.08 -2.96 9.89
CA ARG A 222 15.58 -1.60 10.11
C ARG A 222 14.60 -1.57 11.27
N PRO A 223 14.35 -0.42 11.92
CA PRO A 223 13.28 -0.30 12.90
C PRO A 223 11.96 -0.78 12.31
N ALA A 224 11.29 -1.73 12.96
CA ALA A 224 10.03 -2.26 12.48
C ALA A 224 9.10 -2.66 13.61
N VAL A 225 7.80 -2.41 13.40
CA VAL A 225 6.70 -2.88 14.26
C VAL A 225 5.74 -3.71 13.43
N VAL A 226 5.33 -4.84 13.98
CA VAL A 226 4.23 -5.67 13.45
C VAL A 226 3.10 -5.66 14.48
N LEU A 227 1.95 -5.14 14.07
CA LEU A 227 0.71 -5.13 14.86
C LEU A 227 -0.20 -6.21 14.32
N SER A 228 -0.59 -7.16 15.15
CA SER A 228 -1.50 -8.26 14.76
C SER A 228 -2.84 -8.11 15.46
N ALA A 229 -3.94 -8.27 14.73
CA ALA A 229 -5.27 -8.37 15.30
C ALA A 229 -5.34 -9.56 16.29
N ASP A 230 -6.05 -9.37 17.41
CA ASP A 230 -6.24 -10.41 18.44
C ASP A 230 -7.71 -10.75 18.69
N ARG A 231 -8.64 -10.07 17.99
CA ARG A 231 -10.05 -10.42 18.01
C ARG A 231 -10.37 -11.39 16.89
N ALA A 232 -10.70 -12.62 17.27
CA ALA A 232 -11.03 -13.70 16.36
C ALA A 232 -12.31 -13.42 15.55
N VAL A 233 -12.33 -13.82 14.29
CA VAL A 233 -13.50 -13.78 13.40
C VAL A 233 -14.29 -15.07 13.45
N GLY A 234 -13.65 -16.21 13.76
CA GLY A 234 -14.25 -17.53 13.77
C GLY A 234 -15.61 -17.62 14.46
N PRO A 235 -15.78 -17.08 15.69
CA PRO A 235 -17.07 -17.12 16.38
C PRO A 235 -18.21 -16.40 15.64
N GLN A 236 -17.91 -15.48 14.72
CA GLN A 236 -18.90 -14.66 14.03
C GLN A 236 -19.36 -15.29 12.71
N VAL A 237 -18.56 -16.18 12.11
CA VAL A 237 -18.81 -16.75 10.77
C VAL A 237 -20.19 -17.43 10.67
N PRO A 238 -20.66 -18.25 11.62
CA PRO A 238 -22.00 -18.85 11.52
C PRO A 238 -23.12 -17.80 11.45
N SER A 239 -23.03 -16.72 12.22
CA SER A 239 -24.02 -15.64 12.19
C SER A 239 -23.93 -14.81 10.92
N MET A 240 -22.74 -14.63 10.35
CA MET A 240 -22.54 -13.95 9.06
C MET A 240 -23.13 -14.74 7.89
N ILE A 241 -22.99 -16.07 7.92
CA ILE A 241 -23.65 -16.97 6.93
C ILE A 241 -25.17 -16.87 7.07
N ALA A 242 -25.70 -16.97 8.30
CA ALA A 242 -27.14 -16.90 8.55
C ALA A 242 -27.75 -15.53 8.14
N ALA A 243 -26.97 -14.46 8.23
CA ALA A 243 -27.36 -13.10 7.80
C ALA A 243 -27.15 -12.86 6.29
N GLY A 244 -26.62 -13.83 5.54
CA GLY A 244 -26.31 -13.65 4.10
C GLY A 244 -25.13 -12.73 3.81
N VAL A 245 -24.32 -12.41 4.82
CA VAL A 245 -23.09 -11.62 4.66
C VAL A 245 -21.98 -12.48 4.03
N LEU A 246 -21.92 -13.75 4.41
CA LEU A 246 -21.06 -14.74 3.78
C LEU A 246 -21.88 -15.74 2.96
N PRO A 247 -21.32 -16.29 1.87
CA PRO A 247 -21.97 -17.34 1.09
C PRO A 247 -22.33 -18.56 1.94
N ALA A 248 -23.49 -19.18 1.66
CA ALA A 248 -24.00 -20.32 2.39
C ALA A 248 -23.15 -21.60 2.28
N ASP A 249 -22.27 -21.68 1.28
CA ASP A 249 -21.35 -22.77 1.03
C ASP A 249 -19.99 -22.62 1.73
N VAL A 250 -19.78 -21.55 2.51
CA VAL A 250 -18.62 -21.39 3.38
C VAL A 250 -18.75 -22.34 4.56
N PRO A 251 -17.74 -23.19 4.84
CA PRO A 251 -17.77 -24.07 6.01
C PRO A 251 -17.91 -23.25 7.30
N PRO A 252 -18.80 -23.65 8.25
CA PRO A 252 -19.03 -22.89 9.48
C PRO A 252 -17.80 -22.72 10.38
N ASP A 253 -16.83 -23.63 10.26
CA ASP A 253 -15.56 -23.61 10.99
C ASP A 253 -14.45 -22.85 10.25
N PHE A 254 -14.71 -22.40 9.02
CA PHE A 254 -13.70 -21.73 8.17
C PHE A 254 -13.08 -20.51 8.86
N GLY A 255 -13.86 -19.75 9.61
CA GLY A 255 -13.34 -18.60 10.36
C GLY A 255 -12.28 -18.97 11.39
N TYR A 256 -12.41 -20.10 12.07
CA TYR A 256 -11.38 -20.58 13.01
C TYR A 256 -10.11 -21.03 12.27
N ILE A 257 -10.27 -21.59 11.07
CA ILE A 257 -9.15 -21.96 10.18
C ILE A 257 -8.39 -20.72 9.79
N THR A 258 -9.09 -19.69 9.31
CA THR A 258 -8.50 -18.40 8.91
C THR A 258 -7.83 -17.69 10.10
N ASP A 259 -8.46 -17.67 11.28
CA ASP A 259 -7.86 -17.08 12.49
C ASP A 259 -6.53 -17.77 12.85
N ALA A 260 -6.48 -19.10 12.77
CA ALA A 260 -5.26 -19.87 13.06
C ALA A 260 -4.17 -19.62 11.99
N ALA A 261 -4.55 -19.60 10.72
CA ALA A 261 -3.64 -19.33 9.60
C ALA A 261 -3.09 -17.90 9.65
N GLN A 262 -3.94 -16.91 9.93
CA GLN A 262 -3.54 -15.51 10.08
C GLN A 262 -2.57 -15.34 11.26
N LYS A 263 -2.82 -15.98 12.40
CA LYS A 263 -1.90 -15.94 13.54
C LYS A 263 -0.51 -16.47 13.16
N GLN A 264 -0.44 -17.62 12.48
CA GLN A 264 0.83 -18.18 12.01
C GLN A 264 1.54 -17.24 11.00
N ALA A 265 0.75 -16.65 10.09
CA ALA A 265 1.25 -15.71 9.11
C ALA A 265 1.87 -14.47 9.77
N GLN A 266 1.22 -13.89 10.78
CA GLN A 266 1.71 -12.74 11.52
C GLN A 266 2.97 -13.05 12.34
N GLU A 267 3.02 -14.22 13.00
CA GLU A 267 4.20 -14.68 13.72
C GLU A 267 5.40 -14.88 12.77
N ARG A 268 5.17 -15.41 11.57
CA ARG A 268 6.20 -15.55 10.53
C ARG A 268 6.64 -14.18 10.03
N LEU A 269 5.69 -13.28 9.76
CA LEU A 269 5.94 -11.91 9.27
C LEU A 269 6.84 -11.13 10.24
N ALA A 270 6.59 -11.24 11.56
CA ALA A 270 7.40 -10.60 12.58
C ALA A 270 8.86 -11.09 12.61
N ARG A 271 9.13 -12.30 12.13
CA ARG A 271 10.49 -12.86 12.03
C ARG A 271 11.22 -12.49 10.74
N LEU A 272 10.51 -11.98 9.72
CA LEU A 272 11.12 -11.59 8.44
C LEU A 272 11.96 -10.31 8.55
N VAL A 273 11.62 -9.43 9.49
CA VAL A 273 12.43 -8.24 9.78
C VAL A 273 13.21 -8.52 11.06
N PRO A 274 14.54 -8.58 11.02
CA PRO A 274 15.34 -8.76 12.22
C PRO A 274 15.00 -7.70 13.27
N ASN A 275 14.77 -8.15 14.51
CA ASN A 275 14.45 -7.29 15.66
C ASN A 275 13.15 -6.48 15.54
N ALA A 276 12.21 -6.92 14.69
CA ALA A 276 10.89 -6.30 14.67
C ALA A 276 10.18 -6.48 16.03
N LYS A 277 9.59 -5.39 16.52
CA LYS A 277 8.68 -5.46 17.67
C LYS A 277 7.36 -6.04 17.22
N HIS A 278 6.93 -7.15 17.82
CA HIS A 278 5.65 -7.79 17.54
C HIS A 278 4.64 -7.49 18.65
N VAL A 279 3.57 -6.78 18.31
CA VAL A 279 2.48 -6.45 19.23
C VAL A 279 1.29 -7.36 18.90
N THR A 280 0.99 -8.28 19.79
CA THR A 280 -0.07 -9.29 19.64
C THR A 280 -1.28 -9.05 20.55
N ARG A 281 -1.24 -8.01 21.38
CA ARG A 281 -2.35 -7.59 22.26
C ARG A 281 -2.83 -6.22 21.80
N THR A 282 -3.52 -6.20 20.66
CA THR A 282 -4.00 -4.95 20.05
C THR A 282 -5.41 -4.60 20.53
N ASN A 283 -6.13 -5.54 21.11
CA ASN A 283 -7.55 -5.41 21.50
C ASN A 283 -8.39 -4.91 20.29
N SER A 284 -8.12 -5.48 19.12
CA SER A 284 -8.70 -5.04 17.86
C SER A 284 -8.95 -6.20 16.91
N GLY A 285 -9.92 -6.04 16.01
CA GLY A 285 -10.04 -6.81 14.78
C GLY A 285 -9.05 -6.33 13.72
N HIS A 286 -9.33 -6.70 12.48
CA HIS A 286 -8.48 -6.39 11.31
C HIS A 286 -8.20 -4.89 11.13
N GLU A 287 -9.13 -4.03 11.48
CA GLU A 287 -9.06 -2.58 11.26
C GLU A 287 -8.37 -1.85 12.44
N ILE A 288 -7.16 -2.30 12.84
CA ILE A 288 -6.44 -1.76 14.02
C ILE A 288 -6.29 -0.24 13.95
N HIS A 289 -6.03 0.31 12.76
CA HIS A 289 -5.84 1.76 12.57
C HIS A 289 -7.11 2.59 12.79
N LYS A 290 -8.30 1.98 12.72
CA LYS A 290 -9.61 2.60 12.99
C LYS A 290 -10.06 2.35 14.43
N GLU A 291 -9.82 1.15 14.95
CA GLU A 291 -10.26 0.73 16.29
C GLU A 291 -9.31 1.19 17.40
N GLN A 292 -8.00 1.14 17.13
CA GLN A 292 -6.92 1.48 18.06
C GLN A 292 -5.93 2.48 17.42
N PRO A 293 -6.38 3.64 16.96
CA PRO A 293 -5.53 4.58 16.23
C PRO A 293 -4.32 5.04 17.03
N LEU A 294 -4.44 5.21 18.36
CA LEU A 294 -3.32 5.59 19.23
C LEU A 294 -2.20 4.55 19.20
N LEU A 295 -2.53 3.26 19.22
CA LEU A 295 -1.53 2.18 19.14
C LEU A 295 -0.73 2.27 17.85
N VAL A 296 -1.39 2.55 16.72
CA VAL A 296 -0.72 2.71 15.41
C VAL A 296 0.12 3.98 15.39
N ILE A 297 -0.41 5.10 15.89
CA ILE A 297 0.31 6.39 15.98
C ILE A 297 1.58 6.26 16.82
N ASP A 298 1.50 5.62 17.99
CA ASP A 298 2.64 5.42 18.88
C ASP A 298 3.68 4.48 18.26
N SER A 299 3.24 3.43 17.57
CA SER A 299 4.13 2.54 16.82
C SER A 299 4.87 3.26 15.69
N ILE A 300 4.17 4.14 14.96
CA ILE A 300 4.79 5.00 13.92
C ILE A 300 5.80 5.95 14.58
N ARG A 301 5.45 6.58 15.70
CA ARG A 301 6.33 7.48 16.44
C ARG A 301 7.61 6.76 16.88
N GLU A 302 7.48 5.58 17.46
CA GLU A 302 8.62 4.76 17.91
C GLU A 302 9.59 4.47 16.75
N VAL A 303 9.08 4.09 15.59
CA VAL A 303 9.89 3.85 14.38
C VAL A 303 10.54 5.15 13.87
N VAL A 304 9.79 6.25 13.81
CA VAL A 304 10.30 7.57 13.39
C VAL A 304 11.43 8.04 14.30
N GLU A 305 11.29 7.90 15.61
CA GLU A 305 12.30 8.27 16.60
C GLU A 305 13.55 7.39 16.48
N ALA A 306 13.39 6.08 16.30
CA ALA A 306 14.51 5.17 16.06
C ALA A 306 15.29 5.57 14.79
N VAL A 307 14.59 5.90 13.71
CA VAL A 307 15.22 6.38 12.46
C VAL A 307 15.97 7.70 12.70
N ARG A 308 15.40 8.66 13.43
CA ARG A 308 16.04 9.95 13.76
C ARG A 308 17.31 9.76 14.59
N ASN A 309 17.30 8.76 15.46
CA ASN A 309 18.44 8.42 16.32
C ASN A 309 19.49 7.54 15.61
N GLY A 310 19.27 7.18 14.33
CA GLY A 310 20.17 6.32 13.55
C GLY A 310 20.22 4.88 14.06
N THR A 311 19.23 4.43 14.85
CA THR A 311 19.15 3.05 15.35
C THR A 311 18.44 2.16 14.35
N ARG A 312 18.88 0.88 14.24
CA ARG A 312 18.23 -0.14 13.40
C ARG A 312 17.31 -1.05 14.20
N GLU A 313 17.23 -0.85 15.49
CA GLU A 313 16.47 -1.66 16.44
C GLU A 313 15.60 -0.75 17.30
N LEU A 314 14.43 -1.25 17.67
CA LEU A 314 13.59 -0.58 18.64
C LEU A 314 14.02 -0.95 20.05
N ALA A 315 13.86 -0.05 21.03
CA ALA A 315 14.04 -0.36 22.43
C ALA A 315 13.04 -1.48 22.83
N ARG A 316 13.55 -2.47 23.55
CA ARG A 316 12.73 -3.60 24.05
C ARG A 316 11.91 -3.17 25.24
#